data_388a9caf38bac830a6d944c24e925b5b
#
_entry.id   388a9caf38bac830a6d944c24e925b5b
#
_cell.length_a   1.000
_cell.length_b   1.000
_cell.length_c   1.000
_cell.angle_alpha   90.00
_cell.angle_beta   90.00
_cell.angle_gamma   90.00
#
_symmetry.space_group_name_H-M   'P 1'
#
loop_
_entity.id
_entity.type
_entity.pdbx_description
1 polymer ?
#
loop_
_entity_poly.entity_id
_entity_poly.type
_entity_poly.pdbx_seq_one_letter_code
_entity_poly.pdbx_strand_id
1 'polypeptide(L)'
;MSDLPPPAAALRRAAALAGPGATVRRTETLAGGTHARTFLVQTAGPELDLVLREFPPGDDTARREARVLAALDGLGGLAPRLLASDRTGGSWVLISRLPGTANITPASPGAAAEQLGRILARIHATPRPQVAGLPELFDRATSQQAAISDPAAAAVAAAWRCLADAPSVLTHRDFWSGNVVWQHGQLTGVVDWPGAALGPRGVDVSWCRLDLFLLHGERAADTFAAAYEAAAGAVLPGRRLWDLWAVAQSHSYVETWMPNYRDLGRTDLTAAQLRRRHAAWTARRLAAAPDRDPKAEPGPRPGRGS
;
A
#
# COMPACT_ATOMS: atom_id res chain seq x y z
N MET A 1 -7.43 -14.59 -17.84
CA MET A 1 -7.63 -15.40 -16.60
C MET A 1 -8.93 -16.18 -16.81
N SER A 2 -8.94 -17.51 -16.53
CA SER A 2 -10.04 -18.42 -16.86
C SER A 2 -11.33 -18.06 -16.11
N ASP A 3 -12.48 -18.21 -16.80
CA ASP A 3 -13.87 -18.08 -16.28
C ASP A 3 -14.25 -19.20 -15.27
N LEU A 4 -13.30 -19.68 -14.48
CA LEU A 4 -13.59 -20.68 -13.47
C LEU A 4 -14.42 -20.06 -12.34
N PRO A 5 -15.48 -20.77 -11.89
CA PRO A 5 -16.29 -20.29 -10.76
C PRO A 5 -15.46 -20.22 -9.48
N PRO A 6 -15.88 -19.40 -8.49
CA PRO A 6 -15.26 -19.38 -7.18
C PRO A 6 -15.28 -20.76 -6.51
N PRO A 7 -14.33 -21.06 -5.58
CA PRO A 7 -14.28 -22.33 -4.87
C PRO A 7 -15.58 -22.64 -4.12
N ALA A 8 -16.19 -23.79 -4.38
CA ALA A 8 -17.47 -24.18 -3.76
C ALA A 8 -17.39 -24.22 -2.22
N ALA A 9 -16.23 -24.57 -1.64
CA ALA A 9 -15.99 -24.53 -0.20
C ALA A 9 -16.10 -23.11 0.37
N ALA A 10 -15.54 -22.12 -0.33
CA ALA A 10 -15.64 -20.72 0.06
C ALA A 10 -17.08 -20.20 0.00
N LEU A 11 -17.83 -20.56 -1.06
CA LEU A 11 -19.24 -20.15 -1.20
C LEU A 11 -20.13 -20.76 -0.10
N ARG A 12 -19.94 -22.05 0.24
CA ARG A 12 -20.63 -22.67 1.38
C ARG A 12 -20.29 -21.97 2.68
N ARG A 13 -19.03 -21.60 2.88
CA ARG A 13 -18.61 -20.87 4.08
C ARG A 13 -19.21 -19.46 4.13
N ALA A 14 -19.30 -18.76 2.99
CA ALA A 14 -19.94 -17.45 2.90
C ALA A 14 -21.42 -17.52 3.32
N ALA A 15 -22.17 -18.50 2.79
CA ALA A 15 -23.56 -18.74 3.19
C ALA A 15 -23.67 -19.03 4.70
N ALA A 16 -22.83 -19.89 5.24
CA ALA A 16 -22.84 -20.23 6.67
C ALA A 16 -22.53 -19.01 7.57
N LEU A 17 -21.69 -18.06 7.12
CA LEU A 17 -21.38 -16.81 7.84
C LEU A 17 -22.58 -15.85 7.85
N ALA A 18 -23.40 -15.85 6.79
CA ALA A 18 -24.59 -15.01 6.73
C ALA A 18 -25.69 -15.50 7.70
N GLY A 19 -25.75 -16.81 7.98
CA GLY A 19 -26.66 -17.37 8.97
C GLY A 19 -27.44 -18.59 8.48
N PRO A 20 -28.31 -19.15 9.33
CA PRO A 20 -29.14 -20.30 8.97
C PRO A 20 -30.05 -19.99 7.77
N GLY A 21 -30.10 -20.91 6.80
CA GLY A 21 -30.91 -20.76 5.61
C GLY A 21 -30.37 -19.84 4.53
N ALA A 22 -29.27 -19.16 4.78
CA ALA A 22 -28.65 -18.29 3.78
C ALA A 22 -28.11 -19.10 2.59
N THR A 23 -28.23 -18.52 1.41
CA THR A 23 -27.69 -19.03 0.16
C THR A 23 -26.88 -17.95 -0.56
N VAL A 24 -25.91 -18.35 -1.38
CA VAL A 24 -25.22 -17.39 -2.26
C VAL A 24 -26.14 -17.05 -3.41
N ARG A 25 -26.54 -15.78 -3.50
CA ARG A 25 -27.41 -15.25 -4.54
C ARG A 25 -26.65 -14.87 -5.80
N ARG A 26 -25.48 -14.26 -5.62
CA ARG A 26 -24.68 -13.72 -6.73
C ARG A 26 -23.20 -13.71 -6.37
N THR A 27 -22.37 -13.96 -7.38
CA THR A 27 -20.94 -13.66 -7.35
C THR A 27 -20.60 -12.75 -8.52
N GLU A 28 -19.72 -11.77 -8.28
CA GLU A 28 -19.27 -10.82 -9.29
C GLU A 28 -17.75 -10.66 -9.16
N THR A 29 -17.02 -10.77 -10.27
CA THR A 29 -15.57 -10.52 -10.28
C THR A 29 -15.30 -9.04 -10.10
N LEU A 30 -14.44 -8.71 -9.13
CA LEU A 30 -13.99 -7.36 -8.91
C LEU A 30 -12.67 -7.12 -9.67
N ALA A 31 -12.56 -5.93 -10.32
CA ALA A 31 -11.35 -5.50 -11.00
C ALA A 31 -10.23 -5.13 -10.01
N GLY A 32 -8.98 -5.15 -10.45
CA GLY A 32 -7.84 -4.58 -9.73
C GLY A 32 -6.95 -5.57 -8.97
N GLY A 33 -7.14 -6.89 -9.11
CA GLY A 33 -6.25 -7.88 -8.50
C GLY A 33 -5.34 -8.56 -9.53
N THR A 34 -4.02 -8.35 -9.47
CA THR A 34 -3.07 -9.06 -10.34
C THR A 34 -2.64 -10.41 -9.79
N HIS A 35 -2.71 -10.60 -8.48
CA HIS A 35 -2.21 -11.79 -7.80
C HIS A 35 -3.32 -12.72 -7.31
N ALA A 36 -4.49 -12.18 -6.98
CA ALA A 36 -5.66 -12.93 -6.53
C ALA A 36 -6.85 -12.69 -7.46
N ARG A 37 -7.67 -13.70 -7.68
CA ARG A 37 -9.02 -13.49 -8.20
C ARG A 37 -9.91 -13.01 -7.06
N THR A 38 -10.52 -11.85 -7.24
CA THR A 38 -11.33 -11.22 -6.19
C THR A 38 -12.80 -11.20 -6.62
N PHE A 39 -13.68 -11.65 -5.74
CA PHE A 39 -15.12 -11.73 -6.00
C PHE A 39 -15.90 -11.01 -4.91
N LEU A 40 -16.89 -10.23 -5.31
CA LEU A 40 -18.01 -9.87 -4.44
C LEU A 40 -18.92 -11.09 -4.34
N VAL A 41 -19.20 -11.53 -3.12
CA VAL A 41 -20.13 -12.62 -2.83
C VAL A 41 -21.31 -12.05 -2.07
N GLN A 42 -22.50 -12.18 -2.64
CA GLN A 42 -23.75 -11.68 -2.06
C GLN A 42 -24.64 -12.85 -1.64
N THR A 43 -25.11 -12.82 -0.39
CA THR A 43 -26.03 -13.85 0.11
C THR A 43 -27.47 -13.33 0.15
N ALA A 44 -28.42 -14.26 0.28
CA ALA A 44 -29.83 -14.00 0.54
C ALA A 44 -30.29 -14.86 1.70
N GLY A 45 -31.23 -14.36 2.51
CA GLY A 45 -31.90 -14.98 3.61
C GLY A 45 -31.02 -15.46 4.78
N PRO A 46 -30.19 -14.63 5.45
CA PRO A 46 -30.02 -13.16 5.42
C PRO A 46 -29.11 -12.62 4.30
N GLU A 47 -29.23 -11.31 4.04
CA GLU A 47 -28.37 -10.61 3.11
C GLU A 47 -27.03 -10.23 3.77
N LEU A 48 -25.94 -10.56 3.09
CA LEU A 48 -24.59 -10.17 3.51
C LEU A 48 -23.72 -10.03 2.27
N ASP A 49 -22.95 -8.95 2.20
CA ASP A 49 -21.93 -8.71 1.18
C ASP A 49 -20.55 -9.06 1.74
N LEU A 50 -19.85 -9.96 1.07
CA LEU A 50 -18.52 -10.45 1.43
C LEU A 50 -17.58 -10.27 0.25
N VAL A 51 -16.28 -10.22 0.52
CA VAL A 51 -15.26 -10.34 -0.52
C VAL A 51 -14.52 -11.66 -0.35
N LEU A 52 -14.47 -12.42 -1.44
CA LEU A 52 -13.67 -13.64 -1.54
C LEU A 52 -12.43 -13.32 -2.38
N ARG A 53 -11.26 -13.63 -1.82
CA ARG A 53 -10.00 -13.58 -2.56
C ARG A 53 -9.47 -15.00 -2.71
N GLU A 54 -9.18 -15.39 -3.93
CA GLU A 54 -8.63 -16.68 -4.28
C GLU A 54 -7.27 -16.53 -4.92
N PHE A 55 -6.31 -17.26 -4.40
CA PHE A 55 -4.90 -17.21 -4.78
C PHE A 55 -4.51 -18.49 -5.57
N PRO A 56 -3.42 -18.43 -6.36
CA PRO A 56 -2.93 -19.61 -7.07
C PRO A 56 -2.65 -20.78 -6.12
N PRO A 57 -2.89 -22.03 -6.55
CA PRO A 57 -2.55 -23.20 -5.76
C PRO A 57 -1.07 -23.24 -5.39
N GLY A 58 -0.76 -23.56 -4.14
CA GLY A 58 0.63 -23.62 -3.64
C GLY A 58 1.23 -22.27 -3.23
N ASP A 59 0.49 -21.16 -3.43
CA ASP A 59 0.90 -19.84 -2.95
C ASP A 59 0.51 -19.66 -1.48
N ASP A 60 1.44 -19.21 -0.66
CA ASP A 60 1.22 -18.97 0.77
C ASP A 60 0.56 -17.59 1.07
N THR A 61 0.28 -16.79 0.04
CA THR A 61 -0.26 -15.42 0.18
C THR A 61 -1.60 -15.41 0.91
N ALA A 62 -2.49 -16.38 0.64
CA ALA A 62 -3.75 -16.48 1.39
C ALA A 62 -3.53 -16.65 2.90
N ARG A 63 -2.54 -17.47 3.30
CA ARG A 63 -2.20 -17.67 4.72
C ARG A 63 -1.57 -16.42 5.33
N ARG A 64 -0.72 -15.72 4.57
CA ARG A 64 -0.14 -14.44 5.00
C ARG A 64 -1.24 -13.40 5.18
N GLU A 65 -2.12 -13.22 4.21
CA GLU A 65 -3.23 -12.29 4.30
C GLU A 65 -4.15 -12.61 5.46
N ALA A 66 -4.53 -13.87 5.65
CA ALA A 66 -5.35 -14.27 6.78
C ALA A 66 -4.68 -13.94 8.13
N ARG A 67 -3.38 -14.17 8.28
CA ARG A 67 -2.62 -13.84 9.49
C ARG A 67 -2.59 -12.32 9.74
N VAL A 68 -2.31 -11.54 8.69
CA VAL A 68 -2.26 -10.08 8.78
C VAL A 68 -3.63 -9.53 9.17
N LEU A 69 -4.70 -9.91 8.45
CA LEU A 69 -6.05 -9.41 8.71
C LEU A 69 -6.57 -9.83 10.10
N ALA A 70 -6.19 -11.01 10.59
CA ALA A 70 -6.49 -11.41 11.97
C ALA A 70 -5.81 -10.51 13.00
N ALA A 71 -4.55 -10.11 12.75
CA ALA A 71 -3.83 -9.18 13.62
C ALA A 71 -4.38 -7.75 13.56
N LEU A 72 -4.81 -7.29 12.38
CA LEU A 72 -5.39 -5.95 12.20
C LEU A 72 -6.78 -5.81 12.82
N ASP A 73 -7.57 -6.88 12.88
CA ASP A 73 -8.98 -6.90 13.34
C ASP A 73 -9.81 -5.73 12.81
N GLY A 74 -9.71 -5.49 11.51
CA GLY A 74 -10.43 -4.40 10.83
C GLY A 74 -9.85 -3.00 11.05
N LEU A 75 -8.81 -2.84 11.85
CA LEU A 75 -8.05 -1.59 12.07
C LEU A 75 -8.97 -0.36 12.24
N GLY A 76 -9.95 -0.46 13.14
CA GLY A 76 -10.92 0.61 13.38
C GLY A 76 -11.75 0.99 12.14
N GLY A 77 -12.06 0.03 11.27
CA GLY A 77 -12.83 0.20 10.03
C GLY A 77 -11.99 0.54 8.81
N LEU A 78 -10.67 0.68 8.93
CA LEU A 78 -9.78 1.00 7.81
C LEU A 78 -9.34 -0.24 7.03
N ALA A 79 -9.34 -1.43 7.63
CA ALA A 79 -8.97 -2.67 6.95
C ALA A 79 -10.18 -3.64 6.93
N PRO A 80 -10.26 -4.55 5.95
CA PRO A 80 -11.22 -5.63 5.99
C PRO A 80 -11.00 -6.51 7.23
N ARG A 81 -12.09 -7.06 7.80
CA ARG A 81 -12.01 -8.11 8.81
C ARG A 81 -11.88 -9.48 8.14
N LEU A 82 -11.01 -10.31 8.66
CA LEU A 82 -10.97 -11.72 8.29
C LEU A 82 -12.23 -12.42 8.84
N LEU A 83 -13.01 -13.05 7.96
CA LEU A 83 -14.22 -13.78 8.34
C LEU A 83 -14.02 -15.29 8.27
N ALA A 84 -13.24 -15.74 7.30
CA ALA A 84 -12.82 -17.14 7.18
C ALA A 84 -11.61 -17.26 6.22
N SER A 85 -10.91 -18.38 6.31
CA SER A 85 -9.86 -18.76 5.37
C SER A 85 -9.89 -20.25 5.09
N ASP A 86 -9.28 -20.66 3.98
CA ASP A 86 -9.05 -22.06 3.69
C ASP A 86 -8.02 -22.64 4.68
N ARG A 87 -8.47 -23.57 5.49
CA ARG A 87 -7.64 -24.24 6.51
C ARG A 87 -6.87 -25.45 5.98
N THR A 88 -7.25 -25.95 4.81
CA THR A 88 -6.71 -27.20 4.23
C THR A 88 -5.71 -26.94 3.11
N GLY A 89 -6.07 -26.13 2.13
CA GLY A 89 -5.21 -25.81 0.97
C GLY A 89 -4.57 -24.43 1.01
N GLY A 90 -5.11 -23.50 1.82
CA GLY A 90 -4.61 -22.14 1.94
C GLY A 90 -4.76 -21.30 0.68
N SER A 91 -5.79 -21.59 -0.15
CA SER A 91 -5.96 -20.95 -1.46
C SER A 91 -6.95 -19.78 -1.46
N TRP A 92 -7.72 -19.56 -0.39
CA TRP A 92 -8.69 -18.46 -0.34
C TRP A 92 -8.88 -17.85 1.06
N VAL A 93 -9.32 -16.60 1.06
CA VAL A 93 -9.79 -15.88 2.26
C VAL A 93 -11.16 -15.25 1.96
N LEU A 94 -12.04 -15.24 2.97
CA LEU A 94 -13.29 -14.46 3.02
C LEU A 94 -13.09 -13.31 3.98
N ILE A 95 -13.39 -12.11 3.54
CA ILE A 95 -13.20 -10.87 4.27
C ILE A 95 -14.46 -10.02 4.23
N SER A 96 -14.62 -9.10 5.17
CA SER A 96 -15.69 -8.11 5.13
C SER A 96 -15.51 -7.19 3.93
N ARG A 97 -16.63 -6.78 3.32
CA ARG A 97 -16.62 -5.73 2.31
C ARG A 97 -16.43 -4.37 2.97
N LEU A 98 -15.47 -3.60 2.50
CA LEU A 98 -15.39 -2.17 2.81
C LEU A 98 -16.29 -1.38 1.84
N PRO A 99 -16.94 -0.29 2.29
CA PRO A 99 -17.81 0.50 1.42
C PRO A 99 -16.99 1.27 0.38
N GLY A 100 -17.50 1.34 -0.85
CA GLY A 100 -16.88 2.09 -1.94
C GLY A 100 -16.15 1.22 -2.97
N THR A 101 -15.37 1.90 -3.83
CA THR A 101 -14.60 1.31 -4.94
C THR A 101 -13.24 1.98 -5.06
N ALA A 102 -12.25 1.30 -5.64
CA ALA A 102 -10.97 1.91 -5.98
C ALA A 102 -11.15 3.02 -7.04
N ASN A 103 -10.41 4.11 -6.89
CA ASN A 103 -10.42 5.22 -7.84
C ASN A 103 -9.04 5.89 -7.91
N ILE A 104 -8.36 5.75 -9.02
CA ILE A 104 -7.06 6.39 -9.29
C ILE A 104 -7.18 7.59 -10.23
N THR A 105 -8.41 8.00 -10.57
CA THR A 105 -8.73 9.15 -11.43
C THR A 105 -9.66 10.14 -10.70
N PRO A 106 -9.32 10.58 -9.47
CA PRO A 106 -10.18 11.48 -8.72
C PRO A 106 -10.34 12.83 -9.42
N ALA A 107 -11.50 13.47 -9.29
CA ALA A 107 -11.74 14.80 -9.84
C ALA A 107 -10.76 15.85 -9.27
N SER A 108 -10.30 15.67 -8.04
CA SER A 108 -9.29 16.50 -7.39
C SER A 108 -8.15 15.65 -6.87
N PRO A 109 -7.05 15.47 -7.64
CA PRO A 109 -5.87 14.70 -7.18
C PRO A 109 -5.24 15.23 -5.88
N GLY A 110 -5.27 16.56 -5.67
CA GLY A 110 -4.77 17.18 -4.44
C GLY A 110 -5.59 16.78 -3.21
N ALA A 111 -6.93 16.88 -3.28
CA ALA A 111 -7.79 16.48 -2.18
C ALA A 111 -7.72 14.97 -1.87
N ALA A 112 -7.55 14.15 -2.90
CA ALA A 112 -7.32 12.71 -2.72
C ALA A 112 -5.96 12.45 -2.04
N ALA A 113 -4.90 13.12 -2.49
CA ALA A 113 -3.57 13.02 -1.90
C ALA A 113 -3.54 13.43 -0.41
N GLU A 114 -4.28 14.48 -0.04
CA GLU A 114 -4.43 14.87 1.38
C GLU A 114 -5.07 13.77 2.22
N GLN A 115 -6.15 13.14 1.72
CA GLN A 115 -6.82 12.05 2.44
C GLN A 115 -5.91 10.84 2.58
N LEU A 116 -5.18 10.46 1.51
CA LEU A 116 -4.19 9.38 1.55
C LEU A 116 -3.13 9.64 2.63
N GLY A 117 -2.59 10.87 2.72
CA GLY A 117 -1.59 11.22 3.72
C GLY A 117 -2.13 11.08 5.15
N ARG A 118 -3.32 11.61 5.43
CA ARG A 118 -3.96 11.50 6.75
C ARG A 118 -4.25 10.04 7.15
N ILE A 119 -4.73 9.24 6.21
CA ILE A 119 -5.05 7.83 6.49
C ILE A 119 -3.77 7.02 6.72
N LEU A 120 -2.71 7.24 5.94
CA LEU A 120 -1.45 6.57 6.17
C LEU A 120 -0.84 6.93 7.52
N ALA A 121 -0.90 8.19 7.93
CA ALA A 121 -0.46 8.60 9.26
C ALA A 121 -1.25 7.88 10.38
N ARG A 122 -2.55 7.70 10.21
CA ARG A 122 -3.40 6.94 11.14
C ARG A 122 -3.01 5.46 11.19
N ILE A 123 -2.70 4.84 10.05
CA ILE A 123 -2.20 3.45 9.98
C ILE A 123 -0.88 3.33 10.74
N HIS A 124 0.06 4.23 10.48
CA HIS A 124 1.37 4.22 11.14
C HIS A 124 1.31 4.55 12.65
N ALA A 125 0.23 5.16 13.11
CA ALA A 125 -0.01 5.41 14.54
C ALA A 125 -0.59 4.20 15.29
N THR A 126 -0.82 3.06 14.60
CA THR A 126 -1.32 1.84 15.23
C THR A 126 -0.37 1.38 16.35
N PRO A 127 -0.87 1.16 17.58
CA PRO A 127 -0.01 0.73 18.68
C PRO A 127 0.69 -0.60 18.39
N ARG A 128 2.00 -0.65 18.59
CA ARG A 128 2.82 -1.85 18.31
C ARG A 128 2.31 -3.14 18.98
N PRO A 129 1.79 -3.14 20.24
CA PRO A 129 1.23 -4.35 20.84
C PRO A 129 0.08 -4.96 20.04
N GLN A 130 -0.73 -4.16 19.38
CA GLN A 130 -1.84 -4.64 18.53
C GLN A 130 -1.35 -5.45 17.32
N VAL A 131 -0.17 -5.14 16.79
CA VAL A 131 0.38 -5.71 15.57
C VAL A 131 1.70 -6.48 15.79
N ALA A 132 2.01 -6.82 17.04
CA ALA A 132 3.25 -7.50 17.43
C ALA A 132 3.46 -8.88 16.76
N GLY A 133 2.39 -9.50 16.24
CA GLY A 133 2.46 -10.77 15.49
C GLY A 133 2.88 -10.64 14.03
N LEU A 134 3.07 -9.41 13.52
CA LEU A 134 3.52 -9.19 12.14
C LEU A 134 5.05 -9.33 12.04
N PRO A 135 5.57 -9.74 10.87
CA PRO A 135 7.00 -9.83 10.65
C PRO A 135 7.68 -8.46 10.65
N GLU A 136 8.93 -8.40 11.05
CA GLU A 136 9.79 -7.24 10.80
C GLU A 136 10.18 -7.22 9.32
N LEU A 137 10.11 -6.03 8.69
CA LEU A 137 10.42 -5.87 7.26
C LEU A 137 11.91 -5.98 6.99
N PHE A 138 12.71 -5.35 7.84
CA PHE A 138 14.17 -5.37 7.73
C PHE A 138 14.75 -6.12 8.93
N ASP A 139 15.38 -7.26 8.64
CA ASP A 139 16.31 -7.84 9.59
C ASP A 139 17.60 -7.01 9.55
N ARG A 140 18.18 -6.69 10.70
CA ARG A 140 19.44 -5.94 10.81
C ARG A 140 20.59 -6.57 10.03
N ALA A 141 20.49 -7.87 9.73
CA ALA A 141 21.46 -8.61 8.95
C ALA A 141 21.25 -8.53 7.43
N THR A 142 20.07 -8.11 6.97
CA THR A 142 19.75 -8.09 5.54
C THR A 142 20.21 -6.76 4.93
N SER A 143 21.44 -6.72 4.43
CA SER A 143 21.85 -5.70 3.48
C SER A 143 21.08 -5.91 2.18
N GLN A 144 20.19 -4.97 1.84
CA GLN A 144 19.55 -5.00 0.54
C GLN A 144 20.61 -4.78 -0.54
N GLN A 145 21.04 -5.83 -1.23
CA GLN A 145 21.91 -5.71 -2.38
C GLN A 145 21.09 -5.10 -3.52
N ALA A 146 21.19 -3.77 -3.63
CA ALA A 146 20.70 -3.06 -4.79
C ALA A 146 21.60 -3.39 -6.00
N ALA A 147 21.03 -3.53 -7.18
CA ALA A 147 21.80 -3.67 -8.40
C ALA A 147 22.73 -2.45 -8.56
N ILE A 148 24.04 -2.69 -8.59
CA ILE A 148 25.10 -1.66 -8.54
C ILE A 148 25.04 -0.67 -9.74
N SER A 149 24.29 -1.00 -10.78
CA SER A 149 24.16 -0.19 -12.00
C SER A 149 23.12 0.94 -11.92
N ASP A 150 22.30 1.01 -10.87
CA ASP A 150 21.29 2.06 -10.69
C ASP A 150 21.79 3.13 -9.72
N PRO A 151 21.90 4.41 -10.14
CA PRO A 151 22.35 5.50 -9.28
C PRO A 151 21.49 5.69 -8.01
N ALA A 152 20.18 5.43 -8.09
CA ALA A 152 19.31 5.49 -6.92
C ALA A 152 19.64 4.39 -5.93
N ALA A 153 19.88 3.18 -6.41
CA ALA A 153 20.29 2.04 -5.60
C ALA A 153 21.64 2.29 -4.91
N ALA A 154 22.61 2.90 -5.60
CA ALA A 154 23.90 3.26 -5.01
C ALA A 154 23.75 4.29 -3.86
N ALA A 155 22.90 5.32 -4.05
CA ALA A 155 22.62 6.32 -3.01
C ALA A 155 21.92 5.70 -1.79
N VAL A 156 20.99 4.78 -2.00
CA VAL A 156 20.30 4.02 -0.94
C VAL A 156 21.27 3.13 -0.18
N ALA A 157 22.13 2.39 -0.89
CA ALA A 157 23.12 1.51 -0.27
C ALA A 157 24.08 2.28 0.65
N ALA A 158 24.54 3.47 0.21
CA ALA A 158 25.41 4.33 1.01
C ALA A 158 24.74 4.83 2.31
N ALA A 159 23.41 4.99 2.32
CA ALA A 159 22.64 5.48 3.47
C ALA A 159 21.83 4.37 4.18
N TRP A 160 22.01 3.11 3.82
CA TRP A 160 21.14 1.99 4.23
C TRP A 160 20.94 1.90 5.75
N ARG A 161 22.02 2.05 6.53
CA ARG A 161 21.92 1.99 8.00
C ARG A 161 20.98 3.05 8.56
N CYS A 162 21.05 4.28 8.05
CA CYS A 162 20.15 5.35 8.49
C CYS A 162 18.68 5.05 8.18
N LEU A 163 18.41 4.38 7.06
CA LEU A 163 17.06 4.00 6.65
C LEU A 163 16.55 2.80 7.46
N ALA A 164 17.37 1.77 7.62
CA ALA A 164 17.00 0.53 8.30
C ALA A 164 16.82 0.68 9.83
N ASP A 165 17.58 1.59 10.45
CA ASP A 165 17.51 1.86 11.90
C ASP A 165 16.36 2.83 12.27
N ALA A 166 15.59 3.33 11.30
CA ALA A 166 14.44 4.18 11.57
C ALA A 166 13.36 3.40 12.35
N PRO A 167 12.60 4.07 13.25
CA PRO A 167 11.57 3.42 14.05
C PRO A 167 10.55 2.66 13.21
N SER A 168 10.28 1.40 13.59
CA SER A 168 9.29 0.55 12.93
C SER A 168 7.88 0.90 13.37
N VAL A 169 6.98 0.98 12.40
CA VAL A 169 5.52 1.14 12.55
C VAL A 169 4.82 0.03 11.75
N LEU A 170 3.50 -0.09 11.87
CA LEU A 170 2.72 -0.90 10.93
C LEU A 170 2.86 -0.30 9.52
N THR A 171 3.42 -1.06 8.58
CA THR A 171 3.49 -0.69 7.16
C THR A 171 2.60 -1.59 6.32
N HIS A 172 1.97 -1.02 5.30
CA HIS A 172 1.17 -1.75 4.31
C HIS A 172 2.06 -2.42 3.26
N ARG A 173 3.18 -1.79 2.91
CA ARG A 173 4.17 -2.15 1.89
C ARG A 173 3.73 -2.01 0.43
N ASP A 174 2.44 -1.86 0.20
CA ASP A 174 1.88 -1.56 -1.12
C ASP A 174 0.78 -0.49 -0.99
N PHE A 175 1.05 0.59 -0.23
CA PHE A 175 0.11 1.68 -0.03
C PHE A 175 0.14 2.64 -1.22
N TRP A 176 -0.89 2.60 -2.05
CA TRP A 176 -1.05 3.45 -3.22
C TRP A 176 -2.54 3.67 -3.54
N SER A 177 -2.83 4.57 -4.49
CA SER A 177 -4.20 5.00 -4.82
C SER A 177 -5.14 3.86 -5.23
N GLY A 178 -4.62 2.76 -5.79
CA GLY A 178 -5.41 1.61 -6.22
C GLY A 178 -5.78 0.64 -5.09
N ASN A 179 -5.07 0.70 -3.96
CA ASN A 179 -5.33 -0.14 -2.79
C ASN A 179 -6.17 0.57 -1.72
N VAL A 180 -6.86 1.65 -2.09
CA VAL A 180 -7.81 2.33 -1.23
C VAL A 180 -9.19 2.38 -1.88
N VAL A 181 -10.24 2.34 -1.07
CA VAL A 181 -11.63 2.44 -1.52
C VAL A 181 -12.23 3.78 -1.13
N TRP A 182 -13.08 4.28 -2.03
CA TRP A 182 -13.67 5.61 -1.94
C TRP A 182 -15.19 5.53 -2.06
N GLN A 183 -15.89 6.28 -1.24
CA GLN A 183 -17.34 6.47 -1.33
C GLN A 183 -17.67 7.96 -1.20
N HIS A 184 -18.40 8.52 -2.15
CA HIS A 184 -18.79 9.95 -2.15
C HIS A 184 -17.60 10.92 -1.97
N GLY A 185 -16.44 10.61 -2.58
CA GLY A 185 -15.21 11.41 -2.48
C GLY A 185 -14.45 11.30 -1.15
N GLN A 186 -14.90 10.43 -0.26
CA GLN A 186 -14.21 10.12 0.99
C GLN A 186 -13.51 8.77 0.93
N LEU A 187 -12.28 8.70 1.44
CA LEU A 187 -11.55 7.45 1.61
C LEU A 187 -12.19 6.67 2.76
N THR A 188 -12.68 5.46 2.47
CA THR A 188 -13.44 4.62 3.42
C THR A 188 -12.66 3.41 3.92
N GLY A 189 -11.55 3.06 3.26
CA GLY A 189 -10.71 1.97 3.73
C GLY A 189 -9.54 1.65 2.82
N VAL A 190 -8.70 0.74 3.30
CA VAL A 190 -7.48 0.26 2.64
C VAL A 190 -7.56 -1.24 2.50
N VAL A 191 -7.25 -1.75 1.31
CA VAL A 191 -7.33 -3.17 0.94
C VAL A 191 -5.96 -3.69 0.53
N ASP A 192 -5.84 -5.01 0.33
CA ASP A 192 -4.63 -5.69 -0.15
C ASP A 192 -3.46 -5.67 0.85
N TRP A 193 -3.68 -6.28 2.02
CA TRP A 193 -2.77 -6.31 3.16
C TRP A 193 -1.76 -7.47 3.26
N PRO A 194 -1.63 -8.43 2.31
CA PRO A 194 -0.77 -9.61 2.52
C PRO A 194 0.70 -9.27 2.72
N GLY A 195 1.12 -8.08 2.28
CA GLY A 195 2.48 -7.56 2.42
C GLY A 195 2.78 -6.88 3.77
N ALA A 196 1.77 -6.61 4.60
CA ALA A 196 1.95 -5.80 5.80
C ALA A 196 2.99 -6.36 6.77
N ALA A 197 3.80 -5.47 7.33
CA ALA A 197 4.92 -5.79 8.21
C ALA A 197 5.19 -4.63 9.17
N LEU A 198 6.06 -4.85 10.15
CA LEU A 198 6.62 -3.79 10.96
C LEU A 198 7.87 -3.24 10.26
N GLY A 199 7.90 -1.96 9.96
CA GLY A 199 9.02 -1.35 9.25
C GLY A 199 9.03 0.18 9.33
N PRO A 200 10.06 0.81 8.76
CA PRO A 200 10.13 2.26 8.71
C PRO A 200 8.99 2.88 7.92
N ARG A 201 8.42 3.96 8.44
CA ARG A 201 7.32 4.71 7.79
C ARG A 201 7.64 5.18 6.37
N GLY A 202 8.91 5.40 6.07
CA GLY A 202 9.37 5.84 4.76
C GLY A 202 9.08 4.86 3.63
N VAL A 203 8.92 3.57 3.93
CA VAL A 203 8.55 2.52 2.97
C VAL A 203 7.22 2.88 2.27
N ASP A 204 6.17 3.08 3.04
CA ASP A 204 4.85 3.38 2.48
C ASP A 204 4.76 4.82 1.96
N VAL A 205 5.36 5.77 2.67
CA VAL A 205 5.34 7.18 2.25
C VAL A 205 5.97 7.33 0.88
N SER A 206 7.16 6.77 0.67
CA SER A 206 7.86 6.91 -0.61
C SER A 206 7.18 6.14 -1.75
N TRP A 207 6.61 4.97 -1.44
CA TRP A 207 5.87 4.17 -2.42
C TRP A 207 4.65 4.93 -2.95
N CYS A 208 3.81 5.47 -2.04
CA CYS A 208 2.66 6.28 -2.41
C CYS A 208 3.04 7.59 -3.12
N ARG A 209 4.14 8.24 -2.71
CA ARG A 209 4.65 9.44 -3.38
C ARG A 209 5.06 9.18 -4.82
N LEU A 210 5.76 8.07 -5.06
CA LEU A 210 6.14 7.64 -6.41
C LEU A 210 4.90 7.39 -7.26
N ASP A 211 3.93 6.63 -6.76
CA ASP A 211 2.67 6.36 -7.46
C ASP A 211 1.92 7.64 -7.81
N LEU A 212 1.73 8.54 -6.84
CA LEU A 212 1.07 9.83 -7.06
C LEU A 212 1.82 10.70 -8.07
N PHE A 213 3.16 10.67 -8.08
CA PHE A 213 3.94 11.36 -9.11
C PHE A 213 3.70 10.76 -10.50
N LEU A 214 3.71 9.43 -10.60
CA LEU A 214 3.48 8.73 -11.87
C LEU A 214 2.07 8.99 -12.41
N LEU A 215 1.07 9.07 -11.56
CA LEU A 215 -0.33 9.30 -11.94
C LEU A 215 -0.67 10.79 -12.15
N HIS A 216 -0.23 11.67 -11.25
CA HIS A 216 -0.75 13.03 -11.11
C HIS A 216 0.32 14.13 -11.05
N GLY A 217 1.61 13.75 -11.00
CA GLY A 217 2.73 14.69 -10.96
C GLY A 217 3.15 15.12 -9.55
N GLU A 218 4.17 15.98 -9.49
CA GLU A 218 4.90 16.33 -8.25
C GLU A 218 4.02 17.00 -7.20
N ARG A 219 3.09 17.86 -7.63
CA ARG A 219 2.19 18.56 -6.71
C ARG A 219 1.35 17.59 -5.87
N ALA A 220 0.83 16.51 -6.47
CA ALA A 220 0.06 15.51 -5.73
C ALA A 220 0.93 14.75 -4.74
N ALA A 221 2.14 14.34 -5.16
CA ALA A 221 3.11 13.68 -4.28
C ALA A 221 3.52 14.55 -3.09
N ASP A 222 3.71 15.84 -3.29
CA ASP A 222 4.09 16.77 -2.21
C ASP A 222 2.91 17.11 -1.30
N THR A 223 1.70 17.26 -1.85
CA THR A 223 0.48 17.44 -1.06
C THR A 223 0.24 16.26 -0.12
N PHE A 224 0.42 15.04 -0.62
CA PHE A 224 0.36 13.82 0.19
C PHE A 224 1.36 13.83 1.34
N ALA A 225 2.64 14.14 1.05
CA ALA A 225 3.68 14.17 2.07
C ALA A 225 3.41 15.22 3.15
N ALA A 226 3.00 16.43 2.75
CA ALA A 226 2.66 17.50 3.69
C ALA A 226 1.47 17.11 4.59
N ALA A 227 0.43 16.50 4.02
CA ALA A 227 -0.73 16.03 4.79
C ALA A 227 -0.36 14.87 5.74
N TYR A 228 0.50 13.96 5.30
CA TYR A 228 1.02 12.89 6.12
C TYR A 228 1.82 13.43 7.31
N GLU A 229 2.80 14.31 7.07
CA GLU A 229 3.67 14.89 8.11
C GLU A 229 2.86 15.72 9.11
N ALA A 230 1.89 16.51 8.63
CA ALA A 230 0.99 17.27 9.49
C ALA A 230 0.14 16.34 10.40
N ALA A 231 -0.40 15.26 9.86
CA ALA A 231 -1.20 14.30 10.63
C ALA A 231 -0.35 13.44 11.58
N ALA A 232 0.87 13.11 11.19
CA ALA A 232 1.82 12.37 12.01
C ALA A 232 2.49 13.21 13.11
N GLY A 233 2.37 14.55 13.04
CA GLY A 233 3.01 15.49 13.96
C GLY A 233 4.54 15.54 13.83
N ALA A 234 5.12 14.99 12.77
CA ALA A 234 6.56 14.93 12.57
C ALA A 234 6.92 14.83 11.09
N VAL A 235 7.99 15.50 10.69
CA VAL A 235 8.60 15.38 9.36
C VAL A 235 9.20 13.97 9.19
N LEU A 236 9.14 13.43 7.98
CA LEU A 236 9.82 12.17 7.65
C LEU A 236 11.33 12.41 7.45
N PRO A 237 12.18 11.91 8.34
CA PRO A 237 13.63 12.03 8.18
C PRO A 237 14.10 11.25 6.94
N GLY A 238 15.01 11.82 6.16
CA GLY A 238 15.57 11.16 4.99
C GLY A 238 14.55 10.95 3.85
N ARG A 239 13.52 11.81 3.73
CA ARG A 239 12.46 11.65 2.71
C ARG A 239 13.01 11.47 1.30
N ARG A 240 14.04 12.21 0.93
CA ARG A 240 14.70 12.06 -0.38
C ARG A 240 15.30 10.68 -0.57
N LEU A 241 15.94 10.13 0.44
CA LEU A 241 16.53 8.80 0.40
C LEU A 241 15.46 7.72 0.32
N TRP A 242 14.33 7.90 1.00
CA TRP A 242 13.18 7.01 0.87
C TRP A 242 12.58 7.09 -0.54
N ASP A 243 12.43 8.28 -1.13
CA ASP A 243 11.99 8.42 -2.53
C ASP A 243 12.95 7.67 -3.48
N LEU A 244 14.26 7.74 -3.27
CA LEU A 244 15.25 6.97 -4.02
C LEU A 244 15.14 5.46 -3.77
N TRP A 245 14.78 5.05 -2.55
CA TRP A 245 14.52 3.65 -2.23
C TRP A 245 13.33 3.11 -3.05
N ALA A 246 12.21 3.81 -3.09
CA ALA A 246 11.05 3.42 -3.88
C ALA A 246 11.38 3.31 -5.38
N VAL A 247 12.17 4.25 -5.90
CA VAL A 247 12.68 4.21 -7.28
C VAL A 247 13.56 2.99 -7.53
N ALA A 248 14.53 2.72 -6.66
CA ALA A 248 15.42 1.58 -6.81
C ALA A 248 14.65 0.25 -6.78
N GLN A 249 13.64 0.14 -5.88
CA GLN A 249 12.78 -1.05 -5.81
C GLN A 249 11.98 -1.28 -7.09
N SER A 250 11.47 -0.22 -7.72
CA SER A 250 10.59 -0.31 -8.89
C SER A 250 11.31 -0.23 -10.24
N HIS A 251 12.61 0.06 -10.24
CA HIS A 251 13.38 0.37 -11.45
C HIS A 251 13.23 -0.66 -12.58
N SER A 252 13.29 -1.94 -12.26
CA SER A 252 13.28 -3.01 -13.26
C SER A 252 11.90 -3.39 -13.80
N TYR A 253 10.80 -2.89 -13.17
CA TYR A 253 9.45 -3.38 -13.50
C TYR A 253 8.33 -2.33 -13.47
N VAL A 254 8.64 -1.03 -13.38
CA VAL A 254 7.60 0.02 -13.33
C VAL A 254 6.62 -0.04 -14.51
N GLU A 255 7.06 -0.48 -15.69
CA GLU A 255 6.20 -0.64 -16.86
C GLU A 255 5.12 -1.70 -16.68
N THR A 256 5.38 -2.70 -15.84
CA THR A 256 4.42 -3.79 -15.56
C THR A 256 3.23 -3.33 -14.74
N TRP A 257 3.22 -2.09 -14.23
CA TRP A 257 2.08 -1.52 -13.51
C TRP A 257 0.95 -1.05 -14.44
N MET A 258 1.24 -0.93 -15.74
CA MET A 258 0.24 -0.43 -16.71
C MET A 258 -1.08 -1.19 -16.75
N PRO A 259 -1.13 -2.54 -16.70
CA PRO A 259 -2.41 -3.24 -16.66
C PRO A 259 -3.28 -2.79 -15.49
N ASN A 260 -2.72 -2.68 -14.27
CA ASN A 260 -3.46 -2.23 -13.08
C ASN A 260 -3.99 -0.80 -13.26
N TYR A 261 -3.17 0.11 -13.77
CA TYR A 261 -3.60 1.48 -14.01
C TYR A 261 -4.72 1.55 -15.05
N ARG A 262 -4.64 0.75 -16.11
CA ARG A 262 -5.67 0.68 -17.17
C ARG A 262 -6.99 0.12 -16.63
N ASP A 263 -6.94 -0.95 -15.85
CA ASP A 263 -8.10 -1.58 -15.24
C ASP A 263 -8.83 -0.64 -14.26
N LEU A 264 -8.07 0.31 -13.67
CA LEU A 264 -8.60 1.36 -12.79
C LEU A 264 -8.87 2.70 -13.52
N GLY A 265 -8.93 2.69 -14.87
CA GLY A 265 -9.39 3.83 -15.67
C GLY A 265 -8.31 4.74 -16.25
N ARG A 266 -7.00 4.50 -16.00
CA ARG A 266 -5.90 5.29 -16.59
C ARG A 266 -5.50 4.75 -17.96
N THR A 267 -6.39 4.89 -18.94
CA THR A 267 -6.19 4.47 -20.33
C THR A 267 -5.31 5.43 -21.13
N ASP A 268 -5.06 6.62 -20.63
CA ASP A 268 -4.24 7.70 -21.21
C ASP A 268 -2.72 7.48 -21.07
N LEU A 269 -2.30 6.59 -20.16
CA LEU A 269 -0.90 6.28 -19.91
C LEU A 269 -0.43 5.07 -20.71
N THR A 270 0.86 5.08 -21.06
CA THR A 270 1.57 3.95 -21.67
C THR A 270 2.76 3.52 -20.82
N ALA A 271 3.24 2.29 -21.01
CA ALA A 271 4.44 1.78 -20.35
C ALA A 271 5.66 2.70 -20.55
N ALA A 272 5.84 3.20 -21.78
CA ALA A 272 6.92 4.14 -22.09
C ALA A 272 6.77 5.49 -21.36
N GLN A 273 5.55 5.96 -21.15
CA GLN A 273 5.32 7.17 -20.35
C GLN A 273 5.60 6.94 -18.87
N LEU A 274 5.22 5.78 -18.31
CA LEU A 274 5.59 5.42 -16.94
C LEU A 274 7.10 5.40 -16.77
N ARG A 275 7.84 4.74 -17.68
CA ARG A 275 9.30 4.73 -17.65
C ARG A 275 9.90 6.13 -17.69
N ARG A 276 9.40 7.00 -18.58
CA ARG A 276 9.88 8.39 -18.65
C ARG A 276 9.60 9.18 -17.36
N ARG A 277 8.40 9.03 -16.78
CA ARG A 277 8.04 9.70 -15.53
C ARG A 277 8.91 9.18 -14.38
N HIS A 278 9.10 7.86 -14.29
CA HIS A 278 9.98 7.25 -13.30
C HIS A 278 11.42 7.79 -13.40
N ALA A 279 11.99 7.84 -14.61
CA ALA A 279 13.32 8.42 -14.84
C ALA A 279 13.40 9.90 -14.46
N ALA A 280 12.35 10.67 -14.77
CA ALA A 280 12.29 12.09 -14.39
C ALA A 280 12.23 12.27 -12.85
N TRP A 281 11.48 11.44 -12.15
CA TRP A 281 11.45 11.44 -10.67
C TRP A 281 12.81 11.10 -10.10
N THR A 282 13.45 10.04 -10.60
CA THR A 282 14.80 9.62 -10.22
C THR A 282 15.81 10.77 -10.34
N ALA A 283 15.85 11.40 -11.53
CA ALA A 283 16.77 12.51 -11.78
C ALA A 283 16.56 13.69 -10.82
N ARG A 284 15.30 14.05 -10.54
CA ARG A 284 14.97 15.11 -9.57
C ARG A 284 15.41 14.76 -8.15
N ARG A 285 15.22 13.52 -7.72
CA ARG A 285 15.60 13.07 -6.36
C ARG A 285 17.12 12.97 -6.21
N LEU A 286 17.83 12.57 -7.25
CA LEU A 286 19.31 12.60 -7.25
C LEU A 286 19.88 14.01 -7.21
N ALA A 287 19.29 14.94 -7.97
CA ALA A 287 19.73 16.34 -8.03
C ALA A 287 19.34 17.16 -6.78
N ALA A 288 18.34 16.75 -6.01
CA ALA A 288 17.90 17.45 -4.81
C ALA A 288 18.99 17.45 -3.74
N ALA A 289 19.13 18.58 -3.03
CA ALA A 289 20.04 18.68 -1.89
C ALA A 289 19.69 17.59 -0.83
N PRO A 290 20.67 17.08 -0.08
CA PRO A 290 20.43 16.21 1.06
C PRO A 290 19.42 16.84 2.02
N ASP A 291 18.53 16.01 2.58
CA ASP A 291 17.63 16.46 3.63
C ASP A 291 18.47 17.06 4.78
N ARG A 292 18.02 18.18 5.33
CA ARG A 292 18.69 18.76 6.50
C ARG A 292 18.64 17.74 7.63
N ASP A 293 19.78 17.48 8.25
CA ASP A 293 19.84 16.66 9.47
C ASP A 293 19.05 17.40 10.58
N PRO A 294 17.93 16.82 11.06
CA PRO A 294 17.18 17.46 12.15
C PRO A 294 17.98 17.56 13.46
N LYS A 295 19.13 16.90 13.57
CA LYS A 295 20.05 16.96 14.72
C LYS A 295 21.23 17.92 14.50
N ALA A 296 21.38 18.49 13.31
CA ALA A 296 22.41 19.52 13.08
C ALA A 296 22.02 20.79 13.84
N GLU A 297 22.71 21.11 14.91
CA GLU A 297 22.58 22.39 15.62
C GLU A 297 22.73 23.55 14.63
N PRO A 298 21.91 24.60 14.76
CA PRO A 298 22.11 25.80 13.96
C PRO A 298 23.51 26.35 14.25
N GLY A 299 24.39 26.31 13.24
CA GLY A 299 25.73 26.87 13.34
C GLY A 299 25.71 28.29 13.92
N PRO A 300 26.77 28.73 14.60
CA PRO A 300 26.81 30.02 15.26
C PRO A 300 26.47 31.13 14.27
N ARG A 301 25.53 32.00 14.64
CA ARG A 301 25.14 33.16 13.85
C ARG A 301 26.40 34.00 13.64
N PRO A 302 26.70 34.46 12.40
CA PRO A 302 27.79 35.38 12.19
C PRO A 302 27.56 36.62 13.08
N GLY A 303 28.52 36.90 13.96
CA GLY A 303 28.47 38.01 14.86
C GLY A 303 28.25 39.29 14.07
N ARG A 304 27.28 40.11 14.46
CA ARG A 304 27.17 41.49 14.00
C ARG A 304 28.37 42.21 14.57
N GLY A 305 29.37 42.45 13.70
CA GLY A 305 30.44 43.38 14.03
C GLY A 305 29.84 44.75 14.29
N SER A 306 30.12 45.26 15.45
CA SER A 306 29.94 46.65 15.88
C SER A 306 30.94 47.57 15.21
#